data_5bfd188463e94c2e52a6968a91d62fa1
#
_entry.id   5bfd188463e94c2e52a6968a91d62fa1
#
_cell.length_a   1.000
_cell.length_b   1.000
_cell.length_c   1.000
_cell.angle_alpha   90.00
_cell.angle_beta   90.00
_cell.angle_gamma   90.00
#
_symmetry.space_group_name_H-M   'P 1'
#
loop_
_entity.id
_entity.type
_entity.pdbx_description
1 polymer ?
#
loop_
_entity_poly.entity_id
_entity_poly.type
_entity_poly.pdbx_seq_one_letter_code
_entity_poly.pdbx_strand_id
1 'polypeptide(L)'
;ILPVVNENDALATDEMKVGDNDNLAAMVATLVDADALFICSDIDGLYDADPNVNPDAKKIPVVEQIDESIFSLAGGSVSAVGTGGMRTKVEAAEKATSHGIDTYIVNGRKGETFESLLQGEIPGTLFRRQSDPISNKKHWLRHTLVAQGEILIDEGAEKALLENGASLLSSGIVDVQGDFDRGDAVLVRSANDTDAIAKGI
;
A
#
# COMPACT_ATOMS: atom_id res chain seq x y z
N ILE A 1 -1.95 18.73 -14.21
CA ILE A 1 -0.72 18.07 -14.69
C ILE A 1 -1.00 16.58 -14.76
N LEU A 2 -0.64 15.94 -15.87
CA LEU A 2 -0.75 14.49 -16.06
C LEU A 2 0.67 13.92 -16.22
N PRO A 3 1.33 13.45 -15.14
CA PRO A 3 2.60 12.76 -15.25
C PRO A 3 2.39 11.31 -15.74
N VAL A 4 3.31 10.83 -16.57
CA VAL A 4 3.42 9.42 -16.96
C VAL A 4 4.72 8.88 -16.38
N VAL A 5 4.59 7.85 -15.55
CA VAL A 5 5.71 7.29 -14.79
C VAL A 5 6.05 5.90 -15.34
N ASN A 6 7.34 5.66 -15.55
CA ASN A 6 7.87 4.35 -15.89
C ASN A 6 9.24 4.17 -15.22
N GLU A 7 9.56 2.95 -14.81
CA GLU A 7 10.87 2.62 -14.25
C GLU A 7 11.97 2.77 -15.31
N ASN A 8 13.12 3.32 -14.92
CA ASN A 8 14.26 3.42 -15.81
C ASN A 8 15.21 2.25 -15.57
N ASP A 9 14.92 1.12 -16.18
CA ASP A 9 15.72 -0.11 -16.08
C ASP A 9 17.18 0.05 -16.48
N ALA A 10 17.50 1.05 -17.31
CA ALA A 10 18.86 1.29 -17.79
C ALA A 10 19.79 1.95 -16.74
N LEU A 11 19.20 2.61 -15.74
CA LEU A 11 19.94 3.35 -14.71
C LEU A 11 19.66 2.84 -13.29
N ALA A 12 18.75 1.86 -13.13
CA ALA A 12 18.46 1.26 -11.84
C ALA A 12 19.66 0.45 -11.37
N THR A 13 20.30 0.90 -10.29
CA THR A 13 21.29 0.12 -9.56
C THR A 13 20.57 -0.83 -8.59
N ASP A 14 21.27 -1.91 -8.17
CA ASP A 14 20.68 -2.91 -7.26
C ASP A 14 20.16 -2.32 -5.93
N GLU A 15 20.63 -1.14 -5.55
CA GLU A 15 20.25 -0.40 -4.35
C GLU A 15 18.93 0.36 -4.47
N MET A 16 18.42 0.55 -5.70
CA MET A 16 17.19 1.32 -5.97
C MET A 16 16.10 0.50 -6.69
N LYS A 17 16.08 -0.82 -6.51
CA LYS A 17 15.02 -1.65 -7.08
C LYS A 17 13.72 -1.41 -6.34
N VAL A 18 12.84 -0.62 -6.93
CA VAL A 18 11.45 -0.42 -6.44
C VAL A 18 10.59 -1.67 -6.70
N GLY A 19 11.11 -2.63 -7.45
CA GLY A 19 10.48 -3.93 -7.67
C GLY A 19 9.46 -3.98 -8.81
N ASP A 20 8.70 -2.92 -9.01
CA ASP A 20 7.73 -2.83 -10.11
C ASP A 20 7.22 -1.39 -10.33
N ASN A 21 6.70 -1.13 -11.53
CA ASN A 21 6.14 0.17 -11.92
C ASN A 21 4.87 0.54 -11.14
N ASP A 22 4.11 -0.42 -10.65
CA ASP A 22 2.86 -0.18 -9.92
C ASP A 22 3.16 0.49 -8.58
N ASN A 23 4.12 -0.08 -7.82
CA ASN A 23 4.58 0.51 -6.56
C ASN A 23 5.28 1.85 -6.74
N LEU A 24 6.12 1.99 -7.78
CA LEU A 24 6.75 3.27 -8.13
C LEU A 24 5.70 4.34 -8.40
N ALA A 25 4.66 4.02 -9.18
CA ALA A 25 3.58 4.96 -9.49
C ALA A 25 2.81 5.39 -8.23
N ALA A 26 2.53 4.47 -7.30
CA ALA A 26 1.88 4.78 -6.03
C ALA A 26 2.74 5.71 -5.16
N MET A 27 4.05 5.48 -5.10
CA MET A 27 4.99 6.35 -4.37
C MET A 27 5.04 7.76 -4.96
N VAL A 28 5.13 7.88 -6.29
CA VAL A 28 5.12 9.18 -6.98
C VAL A 28 3.79 9.90 -6.78
N ALA A 29 2.66 9.19 -6.90
CA ALA A 29 1.33 9.76 -6.68
C ALA A 29 1.20 10.36 -5.27
N THR A 30 1.70 9.64 -4.26
CA THR A 30 1.75 10.14 -2.87
C THR A 30 2.67 11.35 -2.72
N LEU A 31 3.84 11.33 -3.35
CA LEU A 31 4.83 12.41 -3.26
C LEU A 31 4.32 13.74 -3.85
N VAL A 32 3.53 13.66 -4.92
CA VAL A 32 3.00 14.85 -5.62
C VAL A 32 1.58 15.23 -5.16
N ASP A 33 1.04 14.54 -4.15
CA ASP A 33 -0.32 14.74 -3.64
C ASP A 33 -1.36 14.68 -4.77
N ALA A 34 -1.34 13.57 -5.52
CA ALA A 34 -2.18 13.39 -6.69
C ALA A 34 -3.66 13.20 -6.30
N ASP A 35 -4.57 13.70 -7.12
CA ASP A 35 -6.02 13.49 -6.94
C ASP A 35 -6.44 12.06 -7.31
N ALA A 36 -5.77 11.44 -8.27
CA ALA A 36 -6.03 10.08 -8.73
C ALA A 36 -4.78 9.42 -9.29
N LEU A 37 -4.72 8.08 -9.18
CA LEU A 37 -3.70 7.22 -9.77
C LEU A 37 -4.36 6.27 -10.79
N PHE A 38 -3.80 6.18 -12.00
CA PHE A 38 -4.21 5.23 -13.02
C PHE A 38 -3.10 4.21 -13.27
N ILE A 39 -3.34 2.96 -12.87
CA ILE A 39 -2.47 1.81 -13.16
C ILE A 39 -2.92 1.22 -14.50
N CYS A 40 -2.19 1.54 -15.55
CA CYS A 40 -2.46 1.07 -16.91
C CYS A 40 -1.86 -0.32 -17.11
N SER A 41 -2.69 -1.30 -17.41
CA SER A 41 -2.31 -2.69 -17.61
C SER A 41 -2.87 -3.23 -18.93
N ASP A 42 -2.65 -4.50 -19.21
CA ASP A 42 -3.29 -5.26 -20.30
C ASP A 42 -4.57 -5.97 -19.87
N ILE A 43 -4.95 -5.84 -18.59
CA ILE A 43 -6.18 -6.40 -18.02
C ILE A 43 -7.23 -5.31 -17.76
N ASP A 44 -8.50 -5.71 -17.79
CA ASP A 44 -9.64 -4.78 -17.69
C ASP A 44 -10.00 -4.38 -16.25
N GLY A 45 -9.23 -4.81 -15.25
CA GLY A 45 -9.49 -4.55 -13.84
C GLY A 45 -9.42 -5.81 -12.97
N LEU A 46 -9.90 -5.73 -11.74
CA LEU A 46 -10.02 -6.84 -10.81
C LEU A 46 -11.31 -7.62 -11.08
N TYR A 47 -11.23 -8.95 -11.00
CA TYR A 47 -12.35 -9.87 -11.17
C TYR A 47 -12.58 -10.69 -9.89
N ASP A 48 -13.79 -11.21 -9.72
CA ASP A 48 -14.17 -12.08 -8.60
C ASP A 48 -13.56 -13.50 -8.70
N ALA A 49 -13.00 -13.83 -9.87
CA ALA A 49 -12.21 -15.04 -10.14
C ALA A 49 -11.26 -14.77 -11.31
N ASP A 50 -10.29 -15.67 -11.56
CA ASP A 50 -9.41 -15.55 -12.72
C ASP A 50 -10.20 -15.75 -14.02
N PRO A 51 -10.36 -14.75 -14.88
CA PRO A 51 -11.12 -14.84 -16.11
C PRO A 51 -10.51 -15.80 -17.15
N ASN A 52 -9.23 -16.16 -17.02
CA ASN A 52 -8.60 -17.16 -17.88
C ASN A 52 -8.99 -18.58 -17.49
N VAL A 53 -9.39 -18.81 -16.26
CA VAL A 53 -9.79 -20.11 -15.70
C VAL A 53 -11.31 -20.22 -15.64
N ASN A 54 -11.98 -19.13 -15.25
CA ASN A 54 -13.43 -19.07 -15.11
C ASN A 54 -14.03 -18.06 -16.10
N PRO A 55 -14.64 -18.51 -17.22
CA PRO A 55 -15.27 -17.62 -18.19
C PRO A 55 -16.44 -16.79 -17.65
N ASP A 56 -17.04 -17.21 -16.54
CA ASP A 56 -18.15 -16.50 -15.87
C ASP A 56 -17.67 -15.47 -14.84
N ALA A 57 -16.35 -15.28 -14.70
CA ALA A 57 -15.76 -14.30 -13.80
C ALA A 57 -16.30 -12.89 -14.10
N LYS A 58 -16.72 -12.18 -13.08
CA LYS A 58 -17.28 -10.84 -13.18
C LYS A 58 -16.27 -9.80 -12.71
N LYS A 59 -16.13 -8.75 -13.50
CA LYS A 59 -15.32 -7.61 -13.12
C LYS A 59 -15.94 -6.88 -11.93
N ILE A 60 -15.11 -6.52 -10.96
CA ILE A 60 -15.48 -5.72 -9.80
C ILE A 60 -15.30 -4.24 -10.19
N PRO A 61 -16.38 -3.45 -10.34
CA PRO A 61 -16.23 -2.07 -10.80
C PRO A 61 -15.68 -1.15 -9.73
N VAL A 62 -16.03 -1.38 -8.46
CA VAL A 62 -15.61 -0.54 -7.32
C VAL A 62 -15.22 -1.41 -6.14
N VAL A 63 -14.09 -1.10 -5.52
CA VAL A 63 -13.62 -1.64 -4.26
C VAL A 63 -13.63 -0.50 -3.24
N GLU A 64 -14.55 -0.56 -2.29
CA GLU A 64 -14.69 0.48 -1.25
C GLU A 64 -13.61 0.38 -0.18
N GLN A 65 -13.14 -0.85 0.11
CA GLN A 65 -12.08 -1.11 1.07
C GLN A 65 -11.24 -2.31 0.61
N ILE A 66 -9.93 -2.18 0.71
CA ILE A 66 -9.00 -3.27 0.40
C ILE A 66 -8.77 -4.06 1.69
N ASP A 67 -9.15 -5.33 1.66
CA ASP A 67 -9.00 -6.29 2.75
C ASP A 67 -8.39 -7.61 2.26
N GLU A 68 -8.27 -8.60 3.14
CA GLU A 68 -7.73 -9.92 2.79
C GLU A 68 -8.50 -10.63 1.68
N SER A 69 -9.80 -10.39 1.55
CA SER A 69 -10.60 -10.98 0.48
C SER A 69 -10.19 -10.45 -0.89
N ILE A 70 -9.92 -9.14 -1.00
CA ILE A 70 -9.42 -8.49 -2.20
C ILE A 70 -8.01 -9.00 -2.56
N PHE A 71 -7.12 -9.14 -1.57
CA PHE A 71 -5.80 -9.73 -1.78
C PHE A 71 -5.88 -11.19 -2.23
N SER A 72 -6.83 -11.96 -1.71
CA SER A 72 -7.05 -13.36 -2.11
C SER A 72 -7.49 -13.46 -3.57
N LEU A 73 -8.35 -12.56 -4.04
CA LEU A 73 -8.75 -12.48 -5.46
C LEU A 73 -7.56 -12.09 -6.36
N ALA A 74 -6.67 -11.23 -5.88
CA ALA A 74 -5.48 -10.80 -6.60
C ALA A 74 -4.37 -11.88 -6.65
N GLY A 75 -4.35 -12.83 -5.72
CA GLY A 75 -3.31 -13.85 -5.58
C GLY A 75 -3.44 -15.07 -6.49
N GLY A 76 -4.54 -15.20 -7.25
CA GLY A 76 -4.86 -16.40 -8.04
C GLY A 76 -4.06 -16.62 -9.32
N SER A 77 -3.29 -15.65 -9.81
CA SER A 77 -2.47 -15.77 -11.02
C SER A 77 -0.99 -15.60 -10.73
N VAL A 78 -0.33 -16.68 -10.34
CA VAL A 78 1.14 -16.76 -10.40
C VAL A 78 1.52 -16.96 -11.87
N SER A 79 1.67 -15.88 -12.62
CA SER A 79 2.36 -15.95 -13.90
C SER A 79 3.85 -16.11 -13.62
N ALA A 80 4.41 -17.22 -14.06
CA ALA A 80 5.82 -17.62 -13.84
C ALA A 80 6.84 -16.71 -14.56
N VAL A 81 6.44 -15.62 -15.19
CA VAL A 81 7.31 -14.78 -16.06
C VAL A 81 7.00 -13.29 -15.92
N GLY A 82 6.63 -12.78 -14.76
CA GLY A 82 6.46 -11.34 -14.59
C GLY A 82 6.42 -10.94 -13.13
N THR A 83 7.21 -9.95 -12.76
CA THR A 83 7.23 -9.36 -11.40
C THR A 83 5.99 -8.52 -11.10
N GLY A 84 5.09 -8.28 -12.07
CA GLY A 84 3.91 -7.40 -11.99
C GLY A 84 2.59 -8.16 -12.20
N GLY A 85 2.08 -8.85 -11.18
CA GLY A 85 0.76 -9.50 -11.21
C GLY A 85 -0.36 -8.58 -10.70
N MET A 86 -1.61 -9.09 -10.64
CA MET A 86 -2.72 -8.36 -10.04
C MET A 86 -2.42 -7.97 -8.58
N ARG A 87 -1.69 -8.83 -7.86
CA ARG A 87 -1.31 -8.59 -6.46
C ARG A 87 -0.51 -7.29 -6.30
N THR A 88 0.51 -7.03 -7.14
CA THR A 88 1.31 -5.80 -7.07
C THR A 88 0.48 -4.55 -7.33
N LYS A 89 -0.52 -4.67 -8.23
CA LYS A 89 -1.46 -3.58 -8.53
C LYS A 89 -2.39 -3.28 -7.35
N VAL A 90 -2.86 -4.31 -6.66
CA VAL A 90 -3.67 -4.15 -5.44
C VAL A 90 -2.82 -3.58 -4.29
N GLU A 91 -1.56 -4.00 -4.13
CA GLU A 91 -0.62 -3.44 -3.15
C GLU A 91 -0.34 -1.95 -3.43
N ALA A 92 -0.16 -1.58 -4.70
CA ALA A 92 0.00 -0.18 -5.10
C ALA A 92 -1.27 0.63 -4.87
N ALA A 93 -2.45 0.05 -5.18
CA ALA A 93 -3.74 0.67 -4.90
C ALA A 93 -3.96 0.89 -3.40
N GLU A 94 -3.61 -0.10 -2.55
CA GLU A 94 -3.68 0.05 -1.09
C GLU A 94 -2.83 1.22 -0.59
N LYS A 95 -1.58 1.32 -1.07
CA LYS A 95 -0.69 2.43 -0.72
C LYS A 95 -1.28 3.78 -1.10
N ALA A 96 -1.73 3.94 -2.34
CA ALA A 96 -2.28 5.21 -2.82
C ALA A 96 -3.60 5.57 -2.14
N THR A 97 -4.53 4.62 -2.00
CA THR A 97 -5.84 4.87 -1.36
C THR A 97 -5.69 5.21 0.12
N SER A 98 -4.71 4.63 0.81
CA SER A 98 -4.39 4.97 2.20
C SER A 98 -3.87 6.41 2.37
N HIS A 99 -3.38 7.04 1.30
CA HIS A 99 -2.99 8.45 1.26
C HIS A 99 -4.08 9.37 0.69
N GLY A 100 -5.30 8.87 0.56
CA GLY A 100 -6.43 9.68 0.09
C GLY A 100 -6.54 9.80 -1.42
N ILE A 101 -5.89 8.93 -2.20
CA ILE A 101 -5.83 8.97 -3.66
C ILE A 101 -6.74 7.88 -4.23
N ASP A 102 -7.77 8.26 -5.01
CA ASP A 102 -8.58 7.30 -5.76
C ASP A 102 -7.69 6.59 -6.80
N THR A 103 -7.70 5.25 -6.81
CA THR A 103 -6.82 4.47 -7.69
C THR A 103 -7.62 3.61 -8.64
N TYR A 104 -7.26 3.67 -9.91
CA TYR A 104 -7.92 2.93 -10.99
C TYR A 104 -6.96 1.91 -11.60
N ILE A 105 -7.40 0.65 -11.71
CA ILE A 105 -6.75 -0.35 -12.56
C ILE A 105 -7.54 -0.43 -13.86
N VAL A 106 -6.90 -0.10 -14.98
CA VAL A 106 -7.56 0.03 -16.29
C VAL A 106 -6.74 -0.63 -17.39
N ASN A 107 -7.43 -1.01 -18.48
CA ASN A 107 -6.74 -1.49 -19.65
C ASN A 107 -6.20 -0.31 -20.48
N GLY A 108 -4.89 -0.10 -20.43
CA GLY A 108 -4.22 0.98 -21.16
C GLY A 108 -4.06 0.73 -22.67
N ARG A 109 -4.38 -0.48 -23.15
CA ARG A 109 -4.32 -0.81 -24.59
C ARG A 109 -5.60 -0.47 -25.33
N LYS A 110 -6.71 -0.24 -24.61
CA LYS A 110 -8.01 0.13 -25.19
C LYS A 110 -8.11 1.64 -25.31
N GLY A 111 -8.25 2.15 -26.54
CA GLY A 111 -8.32 3.59 -26.80
C GLY A 111 -9.50 4.28 -26.10
N GLU A 112 -10.64 3.58 -26.01
CA GLU A 112 -11.85 4.07 -25.34
C GLU A 112 -11.76 4.19 -23.83
N THR A 113 -10.75 3.58 -23.18
CA THR A 113 -10.62 3.58 -21.72
C THR A 113 -10.60 5.01 -21.14
N PHE A 114 -9.80 5.88 -21.73
CA PHE A 114 -9.67 7.26 -21.24
C PHE A 114 -10.84 8.14 -21.66
N GLU A 115 -11.49 7.85 -22.80
CA GLU A 115 -12.71 8.53 -23.23
C GLU A 115 -13.86 8.23 -22.25
N SER A 116 -14.03 6.96 -21.86
CA SER A 116 -15.02 6.56 -20.84
C SER A 116 -14.77 7.23 -19.49
N LEU A 117 -13.51 7.30 -19.04
CA LEU A 117 -13.14 8.01 -17.82
C LEU A 117 -13.52 9.50 -17.86
N LEU A 118 -13.30 10.18 -18.99
CA LEU A 118 -13.70 11.58 -19.18
C LEU A 118 -15.21 11.77 -19.16
N GLN A 119 -15.98 10.73 -19.49
CA GLN A 119 -17.44 10.71 -19.43
C GLN A 119 -17.98 10.34 -18.04
N GLY A 120 -17.08 10.05 -17.07
CA GLY A 120 -17.43 9.67 -15.70
C GLY A 120 -17.76 8.18 -15.55
N GLU A 121 -17.47 7.37 -16.55
CA GLU A 121 -17.60 5.91 -16.48
C GLU A 121 -16.37 5.29 -15.80
N ILE A 122 -16.52 4.07 -15.28
CA ILE A 122 -15.41 3.29 -14.68
C ILE A 122 -15.11 2.11 -15.61
N PRO A 123 -14.20 2.26 -16.59
CA PRO A 123 -13.89 1.21 -17.57
C PRO A 123 -13.09 0.05 -16.97
N GLY A 124 -12.58 0.20 -15.76
CA GLY A 124 -11.77 -0.76 -15.01
C GLY A 124 -12.32 -1.09 -13.64
N THR A 125 -11.43 -1.11 -12.66
CA THR A 125 -11.77 -1.19 -11.24
C THR A 125 -11.28 0.06 -10.54
N LEU A 126 -12.19 0.75 -9.84
CA LEU A 126 -11.88 1.86 -8.97
C LEU A 126 -11.69 1.35 -7.53
N PHE A 127 -10.54 1.62 -6.95
CA PHE A 127 -10.27 1.47 -5.52
C PHE A 127 -10.45 2.85 -4.88
N ARG A 128 -11.46 2.94 -4.01
CA ARG A 128 -11.80 4.20 -3.35
C ARG A 128 -10.74 4.63 -2.37
N ARG A 129 -10.41 5.91 -2.41
CA ARG A 129 -9.61 6.55 -1.36
C ARG A 129 -10.30 6.40 -0.01
N GLN A 130 -9.52 6.19 1.00
CA GLN A 130 -10.04 6.11 2.35
C GLN A 130 -10.29 7.54 2.89
N SER A 131 -11.37 7.69 3.63
CA SER A 131 -11.84 9.00 4.09
C SER A 131 -11.08 9.55 5.31
N ASP A 132 -10.24 8.73 5.95
CA ASP A 132 -9.42 9.11 7.11
C ASP A 132 -7.94 8.81 6.89
N PRO A 133 -7.15 9.76 6.35
CA PRO A 133 -5.72 9.58 6.09
C PRO A 133 -4.89 9.29 7.36
N ILE A 134 -5.35 9.74 8.53
CA ILE A 134 -4.63 9.54 9.81
C ILE A 134 -4.77 8.10 10.29
N SER A 135 -5.98 7.53 10.19
CA SER A 135 -6.23 6.11 10.46
C SER A 135 -5.39 5.22 9.55
N ASN A 136 -5.23 5.61 8.30
CA ASN A 136 -4.53 4.89 7.25
C ASN A 136 -3.02 4.91 7.41
N LYS A 137 -2.43 6.04 7.80
CA LYS A 137 -1.01 6.09 8.16
C LYS A 137 -0.71 5.12 9.31
N LYS A 138 -1.63 5.01 10.29
CA LYS A 138 -1.52 4.05 11.38
C LYS A 138 -1.65 2.61 10.88
N HIS A 139 -2.56 2.35 9.94
CA HIS A 139 -2.75 1.02 9.35
C HIS A 139 -1.52 0.60 8.51
N TRP A 140 -0.99 1.52 7.69
CA TRP A 140 0.22 1.28 6.91
C TRP A 140 1.45 1.02 7.80
N LEU A 141 1.65 1.83 8.85
CA LEU A 141 2.70 1.61 9.86
C LEU A 141 2.56 0.23 10.50
N ARG A 142 1.33 -0.21 10.76
CA ARG A 142 1.05 -1.48 11.43
C ARG A 142 1.34 -2.69 10.55
N HIS A 143 1.00 -2.65 9.25
CA HIS A 143 0.95 -3.83 8.40
C HIS A 143 2.02 -3.90 7.30
N THR A 144 2.58 -2.79 6.85
CA THR A 144 3.46 -2.77 5.67
C THR A 144 4.94 -2.69 6.01
N LEU A 145 5.32 -2.01 7.08
CA LEU A 145 6.73 -1.87 7.45
C LEU A 145 7.21 -3.11 8.23
N VAL A 146 8.31 -3.69 7.79
CA VAL A 146 9.03 -4.70 8.58
C VAL A 146 9.82 -3.96 9.67
N ALA A 147 9.60 -4.31 10.94
CA ALA A 147 10.38 -3.72 12.02
C ALA A 147 11.82 -4.25 11.98
N GLN A 148 12.78 -3.35 12.07
CA GLN A 148 14.22 -3.67 12.11
C GLN A 148 14.72 -3.88 13.54
N GLY A 149 13.92 -3.45 14.53
CA GLY A 149 14.26 -3.61 15.93
C GLY A 149 13.08 -3.40 16.88
N GLU A 150 13.39 -3.44 18.18
CA GLU A 150 12.41 -3.29 19.26
C GLU A 150 12.90 -2.29 20.29
N ILE A 151 11.97 -1.51 20.84
CA ILE A 151 12.20 -0.58 21.95
C ILE A 151 11.35 -1.05 23.11
N LEU A 152 12.00 -1.34 24.24
CA LEU A 152 11.33 -1.67 25.49
C LEU A 152 11.10 -0.39 26.29
N ILE A 153 9.89 -0.23 26.81
CA ILE A 153 9.48 0.97 27.55
C ILE A 153 8.99 0.62 28.95
N ASP A 154 9.07 1.59 29.84
CA ASP A 154 8.53 1.47 31.20
C ASP A 154 7.00 1.66 31.25
N GLU A 155 6.39 1.33 32.40
CA GLU A 155 4.95 1.43 32.63
C GLU A 155 4.42 2.88 32.50
N GLY A 156 5.24 3.87 32.83
CA GLY A 156 4.89 5.30 32.72
C GLY A 156 4.77 5.73 31.25
N ALA A 157 5.72 5.30 30.41
CA ALA A 157 5.71 5.55 28.98
C ALA A 157 4.58 4.78 28.28
N GLU A 158 4.33 3.53 28.68
CA GLU A 158 3.21 2.72 28.18
C GLU A 158 1.88 3.43 28.42
N LYS A 159 1.63 3.85 29.64
CA LYS A 159 0.41 4.59 30.00
C LYS A 159 0.27 5.91 29.23
N ALA A 160 1.37 6.66 29.09
CA ALA A 160 1.37 7.90 28.33
C ALA A 160 1.02 7.70 26.85
N LEU A 161 1.54 6.64 26.23
CA LEU A 161 1.25 6.29 24.84
C LEU A 161 -0.20 5.83 24.64
N LEU A 162 -0.67 4.89 25.47
CA LEU A 162 -1.97 4.24 25.28
C LEU A 162 -3.15 5.11 25.72
N GLU A 163 -3.03 5.81 26.85
CA GLU A 163 -4.14 6.57 27.44
C GLU A 163 -4.15 8.04 26.99
N ASN A 164 -2.98 8.64 26.80
CA ASN A 164 -2.86 10.08 26.53
C ASN A 164 -2.48 10.42 25.08
N GLY A 165 -2.17 9.42 24.25
CA GLY A 165 -1.70 9.65 22.88
C GLY A 165 -0.41 10.46 22.80
N ALA A 166 0.42 10.39 23.86
CA ALA A 166 1.66 11.14 23.96
C ALA A 166 2.76 10.54 23.04
N SER A 167 3.79 11.32 22.76
CA SER A 167 4.98 10.84 22.08
C SER A 167 5.91 10.12 23.06
N LEU A 168 6.59 9.06 22.59
CA LEU A 168 7.63 8.39 23.37
C LEU A 168 8.84 9.30 23.55
N LEU A 169 9.23 9.51 24.80
CA LEU A 169 10.43 10.22 25.17
C LEU A 169 11.55 9.24 25.55
N SER A 170 12.80 9.66 25.36
CA SER A 170 13.97 8.84 25.69
C SER A 170 14.01 8.42 27.17
N SER A 171 13.42 9.21 28.06
CA SER A 171 13.33 8.90 29.51
C SER A 171 12.44 7.69 29.80
N GLY A 172 11.53 7.32 28.93
CA GLY A 172 10.67 6.15 29.10
C GLY A 172 11.21 4.88 28.43
N ILE A 173 12.38 4.93 27.79
CA ILE A 173 13.03 3.79 27.15
C ILE A 173 13.88 3.06 28.17
N VAL A 174 13.63 1.75 28.31
CA VAL A 174 14.35 0.86 29.24
C VAL A 174 15.47 0.11 28.51
N ASP A 175 15.19 -0.36 27.27
CA ASP A 175 16.14 -1.13 26.47
C ASP A 175 15.85 -0.97 24.99
N VAL A 176 16.85 -1.26 24.14
CA VAL A 176 16.78 -1.20 22.68
C VAL A 176 17.41 -2.47 22.12
N GLN A 177 16.69 -3.16 21.23
CA GLN A 177 17.12 -4.43 20.63
C GLN A 177 17.04 -4.34 19.10
N GLY A 178 18.06 -4.87 18.41
CA GLY A 178 18.18 -4.84 16.96
C GLY A 178 19.19 -3.80 16.48
N ASP A 179 19.39 -3.77 15.18
CA ASP A 179 20.29 -2.82 14.50
C ASP A 179 19.44 -2.00 13.51
N PHE A 180 19.20 -0.74 13.85
CA PHE A 180 18.34 0.14 13.06
C PHE A 180 18.79 1.59 13.14
N ASP A 181 18.57 2.32 12.08
CA ASP A 181 18.92 3.71 11.92
C ASP A 181 17.68 4.64 12.01
N ARG A 182 17.94 5.95 11.97
CA ARG A 182 16.90 6.95 11.94
C ARG A 182 16.03 6.81 10.69
N GLY A 183 14.75 6.56 10.89
CA GLY A 183 13.76 6.36 9.82
C GLY A 183 13.35 4.91 9.65
N ASP A 184 14.01 3.97 10.33
CA ASP A 184 13.60 2.57 10.33
C ASP A 184 12.38 2.34 11.23
N ALA A 185 11.58 1.33 10.88
CA ALA A 185 10.46 0.93 11.69
C ALA A 185 10.90 0.08 12.87
N VAL A 186 10.36 0.37 14.05
CA VAL A 186 10.63 -0.37 15.30
C VAL A 186 9.32 -0.76 15.98
N LEU A 187 9.33 -1.90 16.67
CA LEU A 187 8.26 -2.29 17.58
C LEU A 187 8.49 -1.64 18.95
N VAL A 188 7.42 -1.25 19.59
CA VAL A 188 7.45 -0.76 20.98
C VAL A 188 6.75 -1.80 21.84
N ARG A 189 7.44 -2.29 22.86
CA ARG A 189 6.94 -3.28 23.84
C ARG A 189 7.01 -2.73 25.25
N SER A 190 6.07 -3.15 26.08
CA SER A 190 6.21 -2.98 27.51
C SER A 190 7.30 -3.90 28.05
N ALA A 191 8.08 -3.44 29.02
CA ALA A 191 9.07 -4.29 29.70
C ALA A 191 8.42 -5.48 30.44
N ASN A 192 7.11 -5.43 30.66
CA ASN A 192 6.33 -6.45 31.38
C ASN A 192 5.47 -7.33 30.47
N ASP A 193 5.46 -7.08 29.14
CA ASP A 193 4.60 -7.80 28.19
C ASP A 193 5.42 -8.29 26.99
N THR A 194 5.02 -9.46 26.43
CA THR A 194 5.63 -10.04 25.24
C THR A 194 5.05 -9.46 23.95
N ASP A 195 3.86 -8.86 24.01
CA ASP A 195 3.19 -8.33 22.83
C ASP A 195 3.61 -6.89 22.52
N ALA A 196 3.72 -6.58 21.24
CA ALA A 196 4.00 -5.22 20.81
C ALA A 196 2.77 -4.34 20.99
N ILE A 197 2.91 -3.25 21.75
CA ILE A 197 1.85 -2.27 22.03
C ILE A 197 1.75 -1.19 20.97
N ALA A 198 2.85 -0.93 20.27
CA ALA A 198 2.90 0.07 19.21
C ALA A 198 4.00 -0.26 18.19
N LYS A 199 3.94 0.42 17.05
CA LYS A 199 4.99 0.44 16.03
C LYS A 199 5.22 1.87 15.58
N GLY A 200 6.48 2.25 15.44
CA GLY A 200 6.89 3.61 15.07
C GLY A 200 8.04 3.65 14.09
N ILE A 201 8.38 4.84 13.63
CA ILE A 201 9.55 5.19 12.81
C ILE A 201 10.24 6.41 13.43
#